data_d46f2cc60d41f07e99905b99c2353303
#
_entry.id   d46f2cc60d41f07e99905b99c2353303
#
_cell.length_a   1.000
_cell.length_b   1.000
_cell.length_c   1.000
_cell.angle_alpha   90.00
_cell.angle_beta   90.00
_cell.angle_gamma   90.00
#
_symmetry.space_group_name_H-M   'P 1'
#
loop_
_entity.id
_entity.type
_entity.pdbx_description
1 polymer ?
#
loop_
_entity_poly.entity_id
_entity_poly.type
_entity_poly.pdbx_seq_one_letter_code
_entity_poly.pdbx_strand_id
1 'polypeptide(L)'
;PDLRVFAFAADNVQLLSRLGVWPAIAQARAWPYRRMQVWDAAGGEDLLFDADRFGRRELGYIVENGLLQDRLWAALPAAGVQLHCPARVEALEQDDDGVRLRLDDGRRLEAALAVAADGAESTLRQLAGIEVEKHDYHQRGVVDPAAGERAGVGKEILPRIPPRGR
;
A
#
# COMPACT_ATOMS: atom_id res chain seq x y z
N PRO A 1 15.59 4.06 4.43
CA PRO A 1 14.99 2.94 3.70
C PRO A 1 13.55 2.75 4.16
N ASP A 2 12.65 2.43 3.21
CA ASP A 2 11.26 2.09 3.51
C ASP A 2 11.21 0.62 3.95
N LEU A 3 10.85 0.38 5.21
CA LEU A 3 10.78 -0.96 5.80
C LEU A 3 9.40 -1.59 5.68
N ARG A 4 8.45 -0.92 5.04
CA ARG A 4 7.09 -1.44 4.88
C ARG A 4 7.08 -2.65 3.97
N VAL A 5 6.30 -3.64 4.38
CA VAL A 5 6.00 -4.84 3.59
C VAL A 5 4.49 -5.02 3.46
N PHE A 6 4.08 -5.67 2.39
CA PHE A 6 2.69 -6.02 2.15
C PHE A 6 2.53 -7.54 2.03
N ALA A 7 1.46 -8.06 2.61
CA ALA A 7 1.01 -9.42 2.38
C ALA A 7 -0.01 -9.41 1.23
N PHE A 8 0.38 -9.92 0.06
CA PHE A 8 -0.49 -10.04 -1.09
C PHE A 8 -1.16 -11.39 -1.15
N ALA A 9 -2.48 -11.41 -1.19
CA ALA A 9 -3.26 -12.59 -1.48
C ALA A 9 -3.23 -12.91 -3.00
N ALA A 10 -3.77 -14.06 -3.36
CA ALA A 10 -3.70 -14.56 -4.74
C ALA A 10 -4.35 -13.63 -5.78
N ASP A 11 -5.40 -12.90 -5.43
CA ASP A 11 -6.07 -11.93 -6.29
C ASP A 11 -5.18 -10.72 -6.61
N ASN A 12 -4.43 -10.21 -5.63
CA ASN A 12 -3.44 -9.17 -5.85
C ASN A 12 -2.31 -9.63 -6.77
N VAL A 13 -1.82 -10.87 -6.58
CA VAL A 13 -0.83 -11.49 -7.47
C VAL A 13 -1.37 -11.59 -8.90
N GLN A 14 -2.64 -11.97 -9.05
CA GLN A 14 -3.28 -12.04 -10.36
C GLN A 14 -3.39 -10.66 -11.02
N LEU A 15 -3.75 -9.61 -10.26
CA LEU A 15 -3.78 -8.25 -10.77
C LEU A 15 -2.40 -7.80 -11.25
N LEU A 16 -1.36 -7.97 -10.41
CA LEU A 16 0.03 -7.61 -10.76
C LEU A 16 0.55 -8.41 -11.96
N SER A 17 0.09 -9.66 -12.12
CA SER A 17 0.41 -10.50 -13.29
C SER A 17 -0.24 -9.96 -14.57
N ARG A 18 -1.49 -9.53 -14.50
CA ARG A 18 -2.19 -8.89 -15.63
C ARG A 18 -1.53 -7.57 -16.04
N LEU A 19 -0.98 -6.82 -15.07
CA LEU A 19 -0.20 -5.63 -15.31
C LEU A 19 1.23 -5.92 -15.81
N GLY A 20 1.61 -7.20 -15.90
CA GLY A 20 2.94 -7.63 -16.38
C GLY A 20 4.08 -7.39 -15.41
N VAL A 21 3.82 -6.93 -14.17
CA VAL A 21 4.87 -6.57 -13.21
C VAL A 21 5.23 -7.69 -12.23
N TRP A 22 4.32 -8.66 -12.01
CA TRP A 22 4.52 -9.74 -11.05
C TRP A 22 5.77 -10.59 -11.29
N PRO A 23 6.13 -11.01 -12.54
CA PRO A 23 7.32 -11.81 -12.77
C PRO A 23 8.60 -11.14 -12.27
N ALA A 24 8.74 -9.83 -12.49
CA ALA A 24 9.90 -9.06 -12.05
C ALA A 24 9.95 -8.90 -10.52
N ILE A 25 8.79 -8.80 -9.86
CA ILE A 25 8.68 -8.77 -8.40
C ILE A 25 9.07 -10.13 -7.81
N ALA A 26 8.49 -11.21 -8.35
CA ALA A 26 8.72 -12.56 -7.87
C ALA A 26 10.18 -12.99 -8.04
N GLN A 27 10.81 -12.65 -9.16
CA GLN A 27 12.21 -12.93 -9.43
C GLN A 27 13.16 -12.15 -8.51
N ALA A 28 12.80 -10.92 -8.14
CA ALA A 28 13.63 -10.12 -7.24
C ALA A 28 13.50 -10.60 -5.79
N ARG A 29 12.35 -10.42 -5.18
CA ARG A 29 12.05 -10.83 -3.80
C ARG A 29 10.55 -10.85 -3.56
N ALA A 30 9.94 -12.02 -3.60
CA ALA A 30 8.60 -12.25 -3.10
C ALA A 30 8.64 -13.52 -2.25
N TRP A 31 8.30 -13.39 -0.97
CA TRP A 31 8.37 -14.50 -0.04
C TRP A 31 7.00 -15.14 0.15
N PRO A 32 6.79 -16.42 -0.27
CA PRO A 32 5.50 -17.08 -0.06
C PRO A 32 5.29 -17.37 1.42
N TYR A 33 4.09 -17.11 1.94
CA TYR A 33 3.71 -17.52 3.28
C TYR A 33 2.58 -18.54 3.24
N ARG A 34 2.68 -19.56 4.10
CA ARG A 34 1.74 -20.68 4.17
C ARG A 34 0.82 -20.63 5.38
N ARG A 35 1.26 -19.91 6.42
CA ARG A 35 0.53 -19.78 7.66
C ARG A 35 0.46 -18.32 8.09
N MET A 36 -0.68 -17.95 8.65
CA MET A 36 -0.88 -16.68 9.31
C MET A 36 -1.60 -16.96 10.63
N GLN A 37 -0.99 -16.53 11.72
CA GLN A 37 -1.53 -16.67 13.07
C GLN A 37 -1.78 -15.27 13.61
N VAL A 38 -2.96 -15.07 14.16
CA VAL A 38 -3.36 -13.81 14.79
C VAL A 38 -3.82 -14.15 16.20
N TRP A 39 -3.26 -13.46 17.17
CA TRP A 39 -3.60 -13.62 18.57
C TRP A 39 -3.76 -12.28 19.26
N ASP A 40 -4.50 -12.26 20.35
CA ASP A 40 -4.63 -11.09 21.22
C ASP A 40 -3.79 -11.30 22.48
N ALA A 41 -2.96 -10.32 22.84
CA ALA A 41 -2.14 -10.36 24.05
C ALA A 41 -2.99 -10.40 25.34
N ALA A 42 -4.25 -9.95 25.28
CA ALA A 42 -5.19 -10.04 26.41
C ALA A 42 -5.76 -11.46 26.63
N GLY A 43 -5.44 -12.41 25.73
CA GLY A 43 -5.90 -13.80 25.76
C GLY A 43 -7.07 -14.04 24.81
N GLY A 44 -7.40 -15.31 24.63
CA GLY A 44 -8.41 -15.79 23.68
C GLY A 44 -7.88 -16.94 22.84
N GLU A 45 -8.70 -17.41 21.91
CA GLU A 45 -8.26 -18.43 20.96
C GLU A 45 -7.48 -17.76 19.80
N ASP A 46 -6.39 -18.41 19.40
CA ASP A 46 -5.60 -17.98 18.26
C ASP A 46 -6.36 -18.23 16.95
N LEU A 47 -6.36 -17.26 16.07
CA LEU A 47 -6.88 -17.41 14.73
C LEU A 47 -5.76 -17.88 13.80
N LEU A 48 -5.85 -19.13 13.33
CA LEU A 48 -4.86 -19.75 12.46
C LEU A 48 -5.41 -19.95 11.04
N PHE A 49 -4.76 -19.33 10.07
CA PHE A 49 -4.94 -19.61 8.65
C PHE A 49 -3.77 -20.48 8.17
N ASP A 50 -4.10 -21.62 7.53
CA ASP A 50 -3.11 -22.54 6.98
C ASP A 50 -3.50 -22.86 5.53
N ALA A 51 -2.55 -22.71 4.60
CA ALA A 51 -2.77 -22.92 3.17
C ALA A 51 -3.27 -24.36 2.87
N ASP A 52 -2.81 -25.35 3.64
CA ASP A 52 -3.22 -26.74 3.46
C ASP A 52 -4.71 -26.95 3.70
N ARG A 53 -5.32 -26.20 4.65
CA ARG A 53 -6.77 -26.24 4.92
C ARG A 53 -7.61 -25.75 3.74
N PHE A 54 -7.00 -24.95 2.85
CA PHE A 54 -7.65 -24.40 1.66
C PHE A 54 -7.20 -25.12 0.37
N GLY A 55 -6.43 -26.20 0.47
CA GLY A 55 -5.86 -26.93 -0.68
C GLY A 55 -4.91 -26.08 -1.53
N ARG A 56 -4.22 -25.10 -0.93
CA ARG A 56 -3.33 -24.15 -1.60
C ARG A 56 -1.87 -24.42 -1.23
N ARG A 57 -0.96 -24.04 -2.13
CA ARG A 57 0.48 -24.09 -1.85
C ARG A 57 0.91 -23.00 -0.88
N GLU A 58 0.31 -21.81 -1.02
CA GLU A 58 0.56 -20.64 -0.21
C GLU A 58 -0.75 -19.84 0.01
N LEU A 59 -0.80 -19.04 1.07
CA LEU A 59 -1.86 -18.06 1.31
C LEU A 59 -1.63 -16.79 0.49
N GLY A 60 -0.36 -16.47 0.25
CA GLY A 60 0.04 -15.29 -0.49
C GLY A 60 1.55 -15.05 -0.40
N TYR A 61 1.95 -13.81 -0.66
CA TYR A 61 3.36 -13.41 -0.71
C TYR A 61 3.61 -12.13 0.09
N ILE A 62 4.73 -12.10 0.79
CA ILE A 62 5.25 -10.88 1.41
C ILE A 62 6.13 -10.18 0.39
N VAL A 63 5.87 -8.90 0.13
CA VAL A 63 6.59 -8.07 -0.84
C VAL A 63 6.93 -6.72 -0.20
N GLU A 64 8.15 -6.26 -0.37
CA GLU A 64 8.60 -4.96 0.09
C GLU A 64 7.91 -3.82 -0.70
N ASN A 65 7.46 -2.77 0.00
CA ASN A 65 6.83 -1.62 -0.63
C ASN A 65 7.73 -0.94 -1.67
N GLY A 66 9.00 -0.76 -1.35
CA GLY A 66 9.97 -0.14 -2.26
C GLY A 66 10.13 -0.94 -3.56
N LEU A 67 10.22 -2.27 -3.48
CA LEU A 67 10.30 -3.14 -4.66
C LEU A 67 9.03 -3.03 -5.51
N LEU A 68 7.86 -3.08 -4.88
CA LEU A 68 6.58 -2.94 -5.58
C LEU A 68 6.50 -1.62 -6.36
N GLN A 69 6.79 -0.51 -5.68
CA GLN A 69 6.76 0.82 -6.27
C GLN A 69 7.75 0.93 -7.44
N ASP A 70 8.97 0.44 -7.28
CA ASP A 70 9.99 0.46 -8.33
C ASP A 70 9.53 -0.29 -9.59
N ARG A 71 8.97 -1.50 -9.44
CA ARG A 71 8.52 -2.30 -10.58
C ARG A 71 7.28 -1.72 -11.26
N LEU A 72 6.34 -1.18 -10.49
CA LEU A 72 5.19 -0.47 -11.04
C LEU A 72 5.62 0.79 -11.79
N TRP A 73 6.51 1.59 -11.20
CA TRP A 73 7.04 2.79 -11.83
C TRP A 73 7.76 2.49 -13.14
N ALA A 74 8.61 1.47 -13.15
CA ALA A 74 9.35 1.06 -14.35
C ALA A 74 8.42 0.57 -15.49
N ALA A 75 7.22 0.08 -15.17
CA ALA A 75 6.26 -0.39 -16.16
C ALA A 75 5.44 0.75 -16.83
N LEU A 76 5.34 1.92 -16.22
CA LEU A 76 4.48 3.00 -16.70
C LEU A 76 4.79 3.47 -18.13
N PRO A 77 6.06 3.69 -18.55
CA PRO A 77 6.35 4.12 -19.91
C PRO A 77 5.91 3.11 -20.97
N ALA A 78 6.10 1.82 -20.70
CA ALA A 78 5.69 0.76 -21.62
C ALA A 78 4.16 0.66 -21.74
N ALA A 79 3.43 1.11 -20.72
CA ALA A 79 1.96 1.21 -20.73
C ALA A 79 1.45 2.51 -21.41
N GLY A 80 2.34 3.35 -21.96
CA GLY A 80 1.97 4.61 -22.61
C GLY A 80 1.60 5.73 -21.64
N VAL A 81 1.92 5.60 -20.36
CA VAL A 81 1.63 6.61 -19.34
C VAL A 81 2.63 7.76 -19.44
N GLN A 82 2.12 8.98 -19.55
CA GLN A 82 2.95 10.18 -19.48
C GLN A 82 3.29 10.51 -18.02
N LEU A 83 4.58 10.61 -17.72
CA LEU A 83 5.06 10.90 -16.38
C LEU A 83 5.43 12.40 -16.27
N HIS A 84 4.86 13.04 -15.26
CA HIS A 84 5.19 14.41 -14.89
C HIS A 84 5.82 14.40 -13.49
N CYS A 85 7.13 14.19 -13.43
CA CYS A 85 7.87 14.09 -12.18
C CYS A 85 9.25 14.79 -12.30
N PRO A 86 9.59 15.71 -11.39
CA PRO A 86 8.76 16.17 -10.28
C PRO A 86 7.62 17.07 -10.74
N ALA A 87 6.47 16.99 -10.08
CA ALA A 87 5.35 17.90 -10.29
C ALA A 87 4.43 17.90 -9.07
N ARG A 88 3.85 19.04 -8.77
CA ARG A 88 2.86 19.20 -7.70
C ARG A 88 1.62 19.88 -8.24
N VAL A 89 0.45 19.37 -7.91
CA VAL A 89 -0.81 20.01 -8.28
C VAL A 89 -1.10 21.15 -7.31
N GLU A 90 -1.32 22.37 -7.83
CA GLU A 90 -1.65 23.56 -7.05
C GLU A 90 -3.12 23.94 -7.14
N ALA A 91 -3.78 23.63 -8.26
CA ALA A 91 -5.18 23.93 -8.44
C ALA A 91 -5.89 22.83 -9.22
N LEU A 92 -7.18 22.68 -8.92
CA LEU A 92 -8.10 21.78 -9.58
C LEU A 92 -9.36 22.54 -9.92
N GLU A 93 -9.80 22.46 -11.17
CA GLU A 93 -11.09 22.91 -11.66
C GLU A 93 -11.79 21.70 -12.28
N GLN A 94 -13.10 21.59 -12.03
CA GLN A 94 -13.90 20.51 -12.61
C GLN A 94 -15.28 21.05 -13.04
N ASP A 95 -15.77 20.52 -14.15
CA ASP A 95 -17.09 20.78 -14.68
C ASP A 95 -17.65 19.54 -15.40
N ASP A 96 -18.74 19.70 -16.12
CA ASP A 96 -19.38 18.59 -16.86
C ASP A 96 -18.51 18.05 -18.00
N ASP A 97 -17.54 18.82 -18.50
CA ASP A 97 -16.67 18.47 -19.61
C ASP A 97 -15.38 17.74 -19.13
N GLY A 98 -15.03 17.82 -17.84
CA GLY A 98 -13.86 17.15 -17.31
C GLY A 98 -13.14 17.88 -16.19
N VAL A 99 -11.86 17.59 -16.06
CA VAL A 99 -10.99 18.09 -14.99
C VAL A 99 -9.79 18.82 -15.58
N ARG A 100 -9.47 19.98 -15.03
CA ARG A 100 -8.28 20.77 -15.34
C ARG A 100 -7.41 20.90 -14.10
N LEU A 101 -6.16 20.50 -14.22
CA LEU A 101 -5.15 20.61 -13.16
C LEU A 101 -4.11 21.65 -13.54
N ARG A 102 -3.71 22.50 -12.60
CA ARG A 102 -2.55 23.38 -12.74
C ARG A 102 -1.42 22.87 -11.86
N LEU A 103 -0.25 22.70 -12.45
CA LEU A 103 0.96 22.28 -11.78
C LEU A 103 1.78 23.48 -11.26
N ASP A 104 2.70 23.21 -10.32
CA ASP A 104 3.59 24.18 -9.68
C ASP A 104 4.55 24.87 -10.66
N ASP A 105 4.83 24.27 -11.82
CA ASP A 105 5.61 24.85 -12.91
C ASP A 105 4.78 25.62 -13.95
N GLY A 106 3.49 25.80 -13.71
CA GLY A 106 2.54 26.51 -14.56
C GLY A 106 1.92 25.68 -15.67
N ARG A 107 2.33 24.44 -15.89
CA ARG A 107 1.70 23.54 -16.87
C ARG A 107 0.24 23.27 -16.47
N ARG A 108 -0.59 23.07 -17.49
CA ARG A 108 -1.99 22.66 -17.34
C ARG A 108 -2.18 21.29 -17.94
N LEU A 109 -2.92 20.46 -17.23
CA LEU A 109 -3.32 19.13 -17.69
C LEU A 109 -4.84 19.08 -17.71
N GLU A 110 -5.39 18.50 -18.79
CA GLU A 110 -6.82 18.32 -18.98
C GLU A 110 -7.13 16.84 -19.16
N ALA A 111 -8.19 16.37 -18.53
CA ALA A 111 -8.61 14.98 -18.61
C ALA A 111 -10.12 14.86 -18.35
N ALA A 112 -10.73 13.79 -18.85
CA ALA A 112 -12.11 13.45 -18.52
C ALA A 112 -12.28 13.07 -17.03
N LEU A 113 -11.23 12.53 -16.40
CA LEU A 113 -11.25 12.08 -15.02
C LEU A 113 -9.87 12.28 -14.37
N ALA A 114 -9.85 12.70 -13.10
CA ALA A 114 -8.67 12.66 -12.25
C ALA A 114 -8.87 11.68 -11.10
N VAL A 115 -7.85 10.87 -10.82
CA VAL A 115 -7.85 9.94 -9.68
C VAL A 115 -6.85 10.41 -8.64
N ALA A 116 -7.36 10.78 -7.46
CA ALA A 116 -6.54 11.17 -6.32
C ALA A 116 -5.96 9.92 -5.63
N ALA A 117 -4.77 9.50 -6.04
CA ALA A 117 -4.04 8.36 -5.48
C ALA A 117 -2.77 8.79 -4.70
N ASP A 118 -2.78 10.02 -4.16
CA ASP A 118 -1.65 10.71 -3.52
C ASP A 118 -1.60 10.52 -1.99
N GLY A 119 -2.30 9.50 -1.46
CA GLY A 119 -2.18 9.01 -0.09
C GLY A 119 -3.11 9.68 0.92
N ALA A 120 -2.84 9.42 2.20
CA ALA A 120 -3.73 9.82 3.31
C ALA A 120 -3.90 11.35 3.43
N GLU A 121 -2.86 12.11 3.11
CA GLU A 121 -2.85 13.58 3.13
C GLU A 121 -3.03 14.17 1.72
N SER A 122 -3.85 13.52 0.90
CA SER A 122 -4.10 13.86 -0.50
C SER A 122 -4.36 15.35 -0.73
N THR A 123 -3.53 15.96 -1.55
CA THR A 123 -3.69 17.34 -2.01
C THR A 123 -4.88 17.47 -2.97
N LEU A 124 -5.04 16.50 -3.89
CA LEU A 124 -6.16 16.52 -4.83
C LEU A 124 -7.50 16.40 -4.13
N ARG A 125 -7.61 15.57 -3.09
CA ARG A 125 -8.82 15.46 -2.28
C ARG A 125 -9.17 16.80 -1.63
N GLN A 126 -8.17 17.50 -1.07
CA GLN A 126 -8.38 18.81 -0.45
C GLN A 126 -8.83 19.87 -1.47
N LEU A 127 -8.18 19.91 -2.64
CA LEU A 127 -8.54 20.81 -3.73
C LEU A 127 -9.94 20.52 -4.29
N ALA A 128 -10.38 19.27 -4.26
CA ALA A 128 -11.72 18.87 -4.66
C ALA A 128 -12.79 19.15 -3.58
N GLY A 129 -12.42 19.67 -2.41
CA GLY A 129 -13.35 19.94 -1.32
C GLY A 129 -13.95 18.69 -0.67
N ILE A 130 -13.30 17.52 -0.85
CA ILE A 130 -13.77 16.26 -0.26
C ILE A 130 -13.29 16.18 1.19
N GLU A 131 -14.24 16.24 2.11
CA GLU A 131 -13.98 16.13 3.54
C GLU A 131 -13.63 14.69 3.95
N VAL A 132 -12.84 14.55 5.02
CA VAL A 132 -12.48 13.26 5.61
C VAL A 132 -12.65 13.34 7.12
N GLU A 133 -13.41 12.42 7.66
CA GLU A 133 -13.44 12.19 9.09
C GLU A 133 -12.20 11.37 9.50
N LYS A 134 -11.36 11.95 10.36
CA LYS A 134 -10.17 11.28 10.91
C LYS A 134 -10.49 10.74 12.30
N HIS A 135 -10.34 9.44 12.45
CA HIS A 135 -10.48 8.78 13.76
C HIS A 135 -9.10 8.28 14.23
N ASP A 136 -8.61 8.87 15.32
CA ASP A 136 -7.36 8.42 15.92
C ASP A 136 -7.64 7.28 16.91
N TYR A 137 -7.15 6.09 16.61
CA TYR A 137 -7.26 4.92 17.49
C TYR A 137 -6.24 4.92 18.62
N HIS A 138 -5.33 5.91 18.67
CA HIS A 138 -4.23 5.98 19.66
C HIS A 138 -3.37 4.71 19.68
N GLN A 139 -3.19 4.09 18.52
CA GLN A 139 -2.43 2.85 18.33
C GLN A 139 -1.29 3.09 17.34
N ARG A 140 -0.21 2.35 17.52
CA ARG A 140 0.92 2.34 16.59
C ARG A 140 1.19 0.92 16.12
N GLY A 141 1.34 0.73 14.81
CA GLY A 141 1.85 -0.50 14.25
C GLY A 141 3.37 -0.51 14.32
N VAL A 142 3.96 -1.59 14.82
CA VAL A 142 5.40 -1.81 14.77
C VAL A 142 5.69 -2.84 13.69
N VAL A 143 6.63 -2.53 12.80
CA VAL A 143 7.14 -3.47 11.80
C VAL A 143 8.59 -3.71 12.14
N ASP A 144 8.92 -4.96 12.51
CA ASP A 144 10.30 -5.39 12.74
C ASP A 144 10.71 -6.32 11.59
N PRO A 145 11.65 -5.87 10.73
CA PRO A 145 12.27 -6.75 9.76
C PRO A 145 13.32 -7.61 10.47
N ALA A 146 12.89 -8.67 11.15
CA ALA A 146 13.81 -9.59 11.82
C ALA A 146 14.80 -10.17 10.80
N ALA A 147 16.06 -9.84 10.96
CA ALA A 147 17.16 -10.48 10.28
C ALA A 147 17.42 -11.84 10.95
N GLY A 148 16.81 -12.91 10.46
CA GLY A 148 17.03 -14.24 11.01
C GLY A 148 16.24 -15.33 10.29
N GLU A 149 16.65 -16.57 10.46
CA GLU A 149 16.12 -17.80 9.80
C GLU A 149 14.63 -18.10 10.10
N ARG A 150 13.95 -17.26 10.87
CA ARG A 150 12.51 -17.32 11.15
C ARG A 150 11.88 -15.97 10.87
N ALA A 151 11.63 -15.67 9.61
CA ALA A 151 10.83 -14.51 9.23
C ALA A 151 9.38 -14.73 9.66
N GLY A 152 9.07 -14.39 10.90
CA GLY A 152 7.72 -14.19 11.36
C GLY A 152 7.38 -12.70 11.17
N VAL A 153 6.45 -12.37 10.28
CA VAL A 153 5.84 -11.04 10.27
C VAL A 153 4.85 -11.03 11.43
N GLY A 154 5.32 -10.64 12.60
CA GLY A 154 4.48 -10.38 13.76
C GLY A 154 3.95 -8.95 13.67
N LYS A 155 2.65 -8.77 13.51
CA LYS A 155 2.01 -7.51 13.80
C LYS A 155 1.66 -7.52 15.28
N GLU A 156 2.59 -7.06 16.11
CA GLU A 156 2.32 -6.86 17.52
C GLU A 156 1.54 -5.55 17.68
N ILE A 157 0.29 -5.65 18.10
CA ILE A 157 -0.49 -4.50 18.54
C ILE A 157 -0.12 -4.29 20.00
N LEU A 158 0.82 -3.39 20.27
CA LEU A 158 1.20 -3.04 21.64
C LEU A 158 -0.02 -2.46 22.38
N PRO A 159 -0.31 -2.92 23.59
CA PRO A 159 -1.35 -2.35 24.42
C PRO A 159 -1.04 -0.88 24.73
N ARG A 160 -2.09 -0.10 24.90
CA ARG A 160 -2.07 1.31 25.32
C ARG A 160 -1.02 1.51 26.42
N ILE A 161 0.01 2.30 26.18
CA ILE A 161 0.87 2.79 27.24
C ILE A 161 0.01 3.79 28.05
N PRO A 162 -0.29 3.53 29.31
CA PRO A 162 -1.02 4.49 30.13
C PRO A 162 -0.22 5.80 30.21
N PRO A 163 -0.87 6.98 30.27
CA PRO A 163 -0.16 8.23 30.45
C PRO A 163 0.63 8.14 31.75
N ARG A 164 1.93 8.48 31.67
CA ARG A 164 2.76 8.62 32.89
C ARG A 164 2.07 9.67 33.76
N GLY A 165 1.59 9.23 34.93
CA GLY A 165 1.06 10.13 35.93
C GLY A 165 2.13 11.19 36.28
N ARG A 166 1.63 12.43 36.50
CA ARG A 166 2.43 13.56 37.00
C ARG A 166 2.85 13.31 38.45
#